data_87b8c27e607c89016fd7d7e0ade64a57
#
_entry.id   87b8c27e607c89016fd7d7e0ade64a57
#
_cell.length_a   1.000
_cell.length_b   1.000
_cell.length_c   1.000
_cell.angle_alpha   90.00
_cell.angle_beta   90.00
_cell.angle_gamma   90.00
#
_symmetry.space_group_name_H-M   'P 1'
#
loop_
_entity.id
_entity.type
_entity.pdbx_description
1 polymer ?
#
loop_
_entity_poly.entity_id
_entity_poly.type
_entity_poly.pdbx_seq_one_letter_code
_entity_poly.pdbx_strand_id
1 'polypeptide(L)'
;MLLVINNALKSKLNGFMSAIGHGLAIGLYALFSVIGLELLTHNYYNIFIILKILSIIFLFYIGMISITKNKKENLLVKDNNVKNYRIAFLEGFTIAILNPKIFIFFTAIYSQFLSLDNNIVLNFTLVSTAMIVDMMWYIILTILVTVLGFKNFFYRRIFLIRKIVGLLFILISVVLMINLLK
;
A
#
# COMPACT_ATOMS: atom_id res chain seq x y z
N MET A 1 -3.69 -6.33 -4.48
CA MET A 1 -5.12 -6.37 -4.92
C MET A 1 -5.48 -7.70 -5.57
N LEU A 2 -4.85 -8.11 -6.68
CA LEU A 2 -5.21 -9.35 -7.40
C LEU A 2 -5.10 -10.61 -6.54
N LEU A 3 -4.09 -10.71 -5.68
CA LEU A 3 -3.95 -11.84 -4.76
C LEU A 3 -5.16 -11.98 -3.83
N VAL A 4 -5.59 -10.88 -3.21
CA VAL A 4 -6.77 -10.91 -2.32
C VAL A 4 -8.03 -11.28 -3.08
N ILE A 5 -8.21 -10.76 -4.30
CA ILE A 5 -9.32 -11.16 -5.17
C ILE A 5 -9.27 -12.66 -5.46
N ASN A 6 -8.10 -13.21 -5.82
CA ASN A 6 -7.95 -14.63 -6.09
C ASN A 6 -8.25 -15.49 -4.86
N ASN A 7 -7.80 -15.07 -3.69
CA ASN A 7 -8.11 -15.76 -2.43
C ASN A 7 -9.60 -15.66 -2.07
N ALA A 8 -10.22 -14.50 -2.29
CA ALA A 8 -11.65 -14.30 -2.10
C ALA A 8 -12.49 -15.21 -3.02
N LEU A 9 -12.04 -15.44 -4.25
CA LEU A 9 -12.71 -16.36 -5.20
C LEU A 9 -12.62 -17.83 -4.79
N LYS A 10 -11.60 -18.24 -4.03
CA LYS A 10 -11.49 -19.59 -3.46
C LYS A 10 -12.48 -19.76 -2.29
N SER A 11 -12.51 -18.80 -1.37
CA SER A 11 -13.52 -18.69 -0.33
C SER A 11 -13.53 -17.28 0.28
N LYS A 12 -14.69 -16.86 0.81
CA LYS A 12 -14.82 -15.57 1.51
C LYS A 12 -13.84 -15.46 2.69
N LEU A 13 -13.65 -16.56 3.43
CA LEU A 13 -12.72 -16.62 4.56
C LEU A 13 -11.27 -16.42 4.11
N ASN A 14 -10.85 -17.02 2.99
CA ASN A 14 -9.52 -16.82 2.45
C ASN A 14 -9.28 -15.36 2.03
N GLY A 15 -10.29 -14.70 1.45
CA GLY A 15 -10.22 -13.27 1.14
C GLY A 15 -10.00 -12.42 2.39
N PHE A 16 -10.77 -12.67 3.46
CA PHE A 16 -10.62 -11.97 4.73
C PHE A 16 -9.26 -12.20 5.38
N MET A 17 -8.81 -13.45 5.43
CA MET A 17 -7.51 -13.77 6.03
C MET A 17 -6.35 -13.16 5.24
N SER A 18 -6.45 -13.14 3.91
CA SER A 18 -5.48 -12.45 3.05
C SER A 18 -5.48 -10.92 3.27
N ALA A 19 -6.66 -10.32 3.49
CA ALA A 19 -6.82 -8.90 3.81
C ALA A 19 -6.18 -8.56 5.18
N ILE A 20 -6.42 -9.39 6.19
CA ILE A 20 -5.84 -9.23 7.53
C ILE A 20 -4.32 -9.35 7.47
N GLY A 21 -3.80 -10.38 6.80
CA GLY A 21 -2.36 -10.55 6.63
C GLY A 21 -1.69 -9.36 5.93
N HIS A 22 -2.32 -8.86 4.85
CA HIS A 22 -1.83 -7.69 4.13
C HIS A 22 -1.82 -6.45 5.02
N GLY A 23 -2.94 -6.15 5.71
CA GLY A 23 -3.03 -4.98 6.58
C GLY A 23 -2.05 -5.01 7.75
N LEU A 24 -1.78 -6.18 8.35
CA LEU A 24 -0.75 -6.32 9.38
C LEU A 24 0.66 -6.04 8.84
N ALA A 25 0.99 -6.50 7.65
CA ALA A 25 2.26 -6.17 7.00
C ALA A 25 2.39 -4.67 6.70
N ILE A 26 1.28 -4.02 6.30
CA ILE A 26 1.21 -2.56 6.15
C ILE A 26 1.49 -1.86 7.48
N GLY A 27 0.86 -2.32 8.57
CA GLY A 27 1.11 -1.79 9.92
C GLY A 27 2.58 -1.88 10.33
N LEU A 28 3.24 -3.00 10.04
CA LEU A 28 4.68 -3.16 10.29
C LEU A 28 5.52 -2.19 9.45
N TYR A 29 5.22 -2.01 8.16
CA TYR A 29 5.94 -1.02 7.35
C TYR A 29 5.73 0.40 7.85
N ALA A 30 4.49 0.74 8.22
CA ALA A 30 4.17 2.02 8.82
C ALA A 30 4.99 2.25 10.10
N LEU A 31 5.06 1.25 10.97
CA LEU A 31 5.83 1.29 12.21
C LEU A 31 7.34 1.47 11.95
N PHE A 32 7.92 0.67 11.08
CA PHE A 32 9.34 0.80 10.73
C PHE A 32 9.66 2.14 10.06
N SER A 33 8.74 2.67 9.23
CA SER A 33 8.91 3.98 8.60
C SER A 33 8.87 5.09 9.63
N VAL A 34 7.94 5.05 10.58
CA VAL A 34 7.84 6.05 11.65
C VAL A 34 9.11 6.03 12.52
N ILE A 35 9.49 4.87 13.05
CA ILE A 35 10.67 4.75 13.94
C ILE A 35 11.95 5.14 13.19
N GLY A 36 12.13 4.63 11.97
CA GLY A 36 13.32 4.93 11.18
C GLY A 36 13.44 6.40 10.80
N LEU A 37 12.35 7.04 10.41
CA LEU A 37 12.35 8.46 10.06
C LEU A 37 12.54 9.34 11.30
N GLU A 38 11.96 8.97 12.45
CA GLU A 38 12.15 9.68 13.72
C GLU A 38 13.62 9.66 14.15
N LEU A 39 14.28 8.52 14.07
CA LEU A 39 15.73 8.42 14.34
C LEU A 39 16.56 9.30 13.38
N LEU A 40 16.15 9.38 12.11
CA LEU A 40 16.85 10.21 11.12
C LEU A 40 16.63 11.70 11.36
N THR A 41 15.43 12.13 11.77
CA THR A 41 15.15 13.53 12.06
C THR A 41 15.99 14.05 13.22
N HIS A 42 16.19 13.23 14.26
CA HIS A 42 16.94 13.63 15.46
C HIS A 42 18.45 13.54 15.27
N ASN A 43 18.96 12.50 14.63
CA ASN A 43 20.40 12.22 14.59
C ASN A 43 21.07 12.56 13.26
N TYR A 44 20.31 12.56 12.14
CA TYR A 44 20.86 12.66 10.78
C TYR A 44 19.95 13.49 9.87
N TYR A 45 19.67 14.73 10.26
CA TYR A 45 18.70 15.58 9.57
C TYR A 45 18.98 15.76 8.07
N ASN A 46 20.25 15.88 7.66
CA ASN A 46 20.60 15.97 6.25
C ASN A 46 20.21 14.73 5.45
N ILE A 47 20.38 13.54 6.04
CA ILE A 47 19.97 12.27 5.43
C ILE A 47 18.45 12.21 5.32
N PHE A 48 17.73 12.67 6.35
CA PHE A 48 16.27 12.77 6.32
C PHE A 48 15.77 13.63 5.16
N ILE A 49 16.36 14.81 4.93
CA ILE A 49 15.99 15.69 3.82
C ILE A 49 16.27 15.04 2.47
N ILE A 50 17.42 14.38 2.29
CA ILE A 50 17.74 13.65 1.08
C ILE A 50 16.70 12.53 0.82
N LEU A 51 16.37 11.75 1.84
CA LEU A 51 15.34 10.70 1.74
C LEU A 51 13.97 11.28 1.39
N LYS A 52 13.61 12.42 1.96
CA LYS A 52 12.37 13.14 1.66
C LYS A 52 12.28 13.51 0.18
N ILE A 53 13.34 14.08 -0.37
CA ILE A 53 13.43 14.44 -1.80
C ILE A 53 13.37 13.20 -2.69
N LEU A 54 14.19 12.19 -2.42
CA LEU A 54 14.22 10.95 -3.18
C LEU A 54 12.85 10.25 -3.17
N SER A 55 12.15 10.28 -2.05
CA SER A 55 10.82 9.71 -1.89
C SER A 55 9.77 10.42 -2.74
N ILE A 56 9.82 11.76 -2.83
CA ILE A 56 8.93 12.56 -3.69
C ILE A 56 9.17 12.20 -5.17
N ILE A 57 10.44 12.14 -5.59
CA ILE A 57 10.82 11.76 -6.96
C ILE A 57 10.33 10.33 -7.26
N PHE A 58 10.50 9.41 -6.33
CA PHE A 58 10.04 8.03 -6.50
C PHE A 58 8.51 7.92 -6.60
N LEU A 59 7.78 8.72 -5.82
CA LEU A 59 6.31 8.76 -5.89
C LEU A 59 5.85 9.24 -7.28
N PHE A 60 6.49 10.28 -7.81
CA PHE A 60 6.25 10.77 -9.17
C PHE A 60 6.54 9.69 -10.21
N TYR A 61 7.69 9.03 -10.11
CA TYR A 61 8.09 7.95 -11.01
C TYR A 61 7.09 6.77 -11.02
N ILE A 62 6.64 6.32 -9.84
CA ILE A 62 5.62 5.26 -9.75
C ILE A 62 4.29 5.72 -10.34
N GLY A 63 3.91 6.98 -10.12
CA GLY A 63 2.73 7.57 -10.73
C GLY A 63 2.80 7.50 -12.25
N MET A 64 3.91 7.92 -12.83
CA MET A 64 4.14 7.87 -14.29
C MET A 64 4.09 6.44 -14.84
N ILE A 65 4.78 5.48 -14.21
CA ILE A 65 4.72 4.07 -14.63
C ILE A 65 3.28 3.53 -14.54
N SER A 66 2.54 3.91 -13.52
CA SER A 66 1.16 3.43 -13.33
C SER A 66 0.22 3.91 -14.44
N ILE A 67 0.48 5.09 -15.03
CA ILE A 67 -0.30 5.63 -16.14
C ILE A 67 0.14 5.03 -17.48
N THR A 68 1.45 4.89 -17.69
CA THR A 68 2.01 4.52 -19.01
C THR A 68 2.00 3.02 -19.28
N LYS A 69 2.02 2.18 -18.25
CA LYS A 69 2.14 0.73 -18.40
C LYS A 69 0.83 0.10 -18.87
N ASN A 70 0.76 -0.24 -20.15
CA ASN A 70 -0.38 -0.92 -20.81
C ASN A 70 -0.34 -2.46 -20.68
N LYS A 71 0.36 -3.02 -19.72
CA LYS A 71 0.44 -4.48 -19.59
C LYS A 71 -0.90 -5.06 -19.14
N LYS A 72 -1.56 -5.82 -20.01
CA LYS A 72 -2.56 -6.81 -19.59
C LYS A 72 -1.81 -7.82 -18.70
N GLU A 73 -1.93 -7.66 -17.39
CA GLU A 73 -1.51 -8.73 -16.49
C GLU A 73 -2.35 -9.95 -16.85
N ASN A 74 -1.70 -11.04 -17.21
CA ASN A 74 -2.38 -12.33 -17.37
C ASN A 74 -2.94 -12.69 -15.99
N LEU A 75 -4.23 -12.43 -15.82
CA LEU A 75 -5.00 -12.67 -14.61
C LEU A 75 -5.38 -14.16 -14.55
N LEU A 76 -4.42 -15.03 -14.84
CA LEU A 76 -4.61 -16.45 -14.71
C LEU A 76 -4.80 -16.77 -13.23
N VAL A 77 -6.03 -17.05 -12.88
CA VAL A 77 -6.35 -17.78 -11.66
C VAL A 77 -5.72 -19.15 -11.84
N LYS A 78 -4.45 -19.27 -11.48
CA LYS A 78 -3.80 -20.56 -11.42
C LYS A 78 -4.20 -21.20 -10.10
N ASP A 79 -4.84 -22.35 -10.26
CA ASP A 79 -4.95 -23.41 -9.28
C ASP A 79 -6.14 -23.41 -8.30
N ASN A 80 -6.91 -24.47 -8.48
CA ASN A 80 -8.08 -24.87 -7.66
C ASN A 80 -7.68 -25.51 -6.31
N ASN A 81 -6.42 -25.42 -5.90
CA ASN A 81 -5.94 -26.14 -4.72
C ASN A 81 -6.06 -25.31 -3.43
N VAL A 82 -6.79 -25.89 -2.54
CA VAL A 82 -6.77 -25.74 -1.07
C VAL A 82 -7.29 -24.43 -0.51
N LYS A 83 -8.48 -24.53 0.06
CA LYS A 83 -9.13 -23.52 0.92
C LYS A 83 -8.44 -23.41 2.30
N ASN A 84 -7.12 -23.22 2.33
CA ASN A 84 -6.43 -23.06 3.60
C ASN A 84 -6.30 -21.55 3.93
N TYR A 85 -7.10 -21.09 4.87
CA TYR A 85 -7.14 -19.71 5.32
C TYR A 85 -5.80 -19.25 5.94
N ARG A 86 -5.01 -20.16 6.52
CA ARG A 86 -3.68 -19.82 7.08
C ARG A 86 -2.70 -19.49 5.95
N ILE A 87 -2.76 -20.23 4.85
CA ILE A 87 -1.94 -19.95 3.65
C ILE A 87 -2.37 -18.61 3.05
N ALA A 88 -3.67 -18.35 2.94
CA ALA A 88 -4.17 -17.08 2.43
C ALA A 88 -3.70 -15.88 3.26
N PHE A 89 -3.66 -16.01 4.59
CA PHE A 89 -3.08 -15.00 5.47
C PHE A 89 -1.59 -14.77 5.18
N LEU A 90 -0.81 -15.85 5.12
CA LEU A 90 0.63 -15.76 4.84
C LEU A 90 0.91 -15.18 3.46
N GLU A 91 0.13 -15.54 2.45
CA GLU A 91 0.24 -14.94 1.11
C GLU A 91 -0.03 -13.44 1.13
N GLY A 92 -1.09 -12.99 1.82
CA GLY A 92 -1.40 -11.58 1.98
C GLY A 92 -0.29 -10.82 2.70
N PHE A 93 0.21 -11.38 3.80
CA PHE A 93 1.31 -10.82 4.59
C PHE A 93 2.61 -10.75 3.78
N THR A 94 3.02 -11.86 3.17
CA THR A 94 4.29 -11.97 2.45
C THR A 94 4.34 -11.05 1.23
N ILE A 95 3.23 -10.97 0.47
CA ILE A 95 3.21 -10.11 -0.72
C ILE A 95 3.29 -8.63 -0.36
N ALA A 96 2.77 -8.25 0.79
CA ALA A 96 2.89 -6.88 1.29
C ALA A 96 4.30 -6.63 1.83
N ILE A 97 4.81 -7.49 2.73
CA ILE A 97 6.11 -7.30 3.40
C ILE A 97 7.29 -7.38 2.44
N LEU A 98 7.20 -8.13 1.35
CA LEU A 98 8.25 -8.21 0.32
C LEU A 98 8.11 -7.15 -0.79
N ASN A 99 7.16 -6.22 -0.67
CA ASN A 99 6.93 -5.21 -1.68
C ASN A 99 7.72 -3.92 -1.40
N PRO A 100 8.87 -3.70 -2.06
CA PRO A 100 9.68 -2.51 -1.81
C PRO A 100 8.95 -1.21 -2.14
N LYS A 101 7.97 -1.26 -3.04
CA LYS A 101 7.12 -0.11 -3.38
C LYS A 101 6.35 0.40 -2.16
N ILE A 102 5.84 -0.50 -1.33
CA ILE A 102 5.09 -0.16 -0.12
C ILE A 102 6.02 0.54 0.87
N PHE A 103 7.22 0.00 1.11
CA PHE A 103 8.20 0.61 2.00
C PHE A 103 8.55 2.05 1.58
N ILE A 104 8.91 2.25 0.30
CA ILE A 104 9.27 3.58 -0.19
C ILE A 104 8.06 4.53 -0.17
N PHE A 105 6.85 4.02 -0.44
CA PHE A 105 5.62 4.80 -0.32
C PHE A 105 5.41 5.34 1.10
N PHE A 106 5.54 4.48 2.13
CA PHE A 106 5.39 4.91 3.52
C PHE A 106 6.50 5.86 3.94
N THR A 107 7.74 5.62 3.52
CA THR A 107 8.85 6.56 3.75
C THR A 107 8.54 7.93 3.11
N ALA A 108 8.04 7.95 1.87
CA ALA A 108 7.68 9.17 1.18
C ALA A 108 6.57 9.96 1.89
N ILE A 109 5.49 9.30 2.23
CA ILE A 109 4.33 9.95 2.86
C ILE A 109 4.67 10.40 4.28
N TYR A 110 5.25 9.50 5.09
CA TYR A 110 5.47 9.78 6.50
C TYR A 110 6.58 10.81 6.75
N SER A 111 7.58 10.90 5.87
CA SER A 111 8.56 11.99 5.93
C SER A 111 7.96 13.40 5.83
N GLN A 112 6.69 13.53 5.43
CA GLN A 112 5.99 14.81 5.36
C GLN A 112 5.29 15.18 6.67
N PHE A 113 4.93 14.16 7.48
CA PHE A 113 4.20 14.35 8.73
C PHE A 113 5.13 14.35 9.94
N LEU A 114 6.29 13.72 9.81
CA LEU A 114 7.25 13.62 10.90
C LEU A 114 8.13 14.87 10.96
N SER A 115 8.33 15.38 12.17
CA SER A 115 9.14 16.56 12.51
C SER A 115 9.94 16.29 13.79
N LEU A 116 10.77 17.26 14.22
CA LEU A 116 11.54 17.15 15.47
C LEU A 116 10.65 17.08 16.73
N ASP A 117 9.42 17.63 16.66
CA ASP A 117 8.49 17.72 17.78
C ASP A 117 7.41 16.62 17.76
N ASN A 118 7.70 15.48 17.15
CA ASN A 118 6.75 14.38 17.09
C ASN A 118 6.43 13.81 18.47
N ASN A 119 5.17 13.41 18.62
CA ASN A 119 4.72 12.74 19.83
C ASN A 119 4.22 11.31 19.52
N ILE A 120 4.18 10.48 20.54
CA ILE A 120 3.77 9.07 20.44
C ILE A 120 2.33 8.91 19.92
N VAL A 121 1.45 9.89 20.17
CA VAL A 121 0.07 9.88 19.70
C VAL A 121 0.01 10.01 18.19
N LEU A 122 0.81 10.92 17.60
CA LEU A 122 0.91 11.04 16.14
C LEU A 122 1.44 9.74 15.52
N ASN A 123 2.52 9.20 16.08
CA ASN A 123 3.12 7.96 15.59
C ASN A 123 2.13 6.79 15.60
N PHE A 124 1.43 6.61 16.71
CA PHE A 124 0.37 5.59 16.84
C PHE A 124 -0.77 5.82 15.85
N THR A 125 -1.19 7.06 15.66
CA THR A 125 -2.24 7.42 14.71
C THR A 125 -1.84 7.08 13.28
N LEU A 126 -0.63 7.42 12.86
CA LEU A 126 -0.13 7.12 11.52
C LEU A 126 -0.10 5.61 11.25
N VAL A 127 0.44 4.83 12.18
CA VAL A 127 0.56 3.37 12.06
C VAL A 127 -0.82 2.70 12.03
N SER A 128 -1.68 3.03 13.00
CA SER A 128 -3.00 2.41 13.11
C SER A 128 -3.91 2.78 11.94
N THR A 129 -3.88 4.04 11.49
CA THR A 129 -4.65 4.49 10.33
C THR A 129 -4.25 3.72 9.07
N ALA A 130 -2.96 3.60 8.79
CA ALA A 130 -2.48 2.86 7.62
C ALA A 130 -2.94 1.40 7.64
N MET A 131 -2.75 0.72 8.77
CA MET A 131 -3.12 -0.67 8.96
C MET A 131 -4.63 -0.89 8.79
N ILE A 132 -5.45 -0.07 9.47
CA ILE A 132 -6.90 -0.21 9.47
C ILE A 132 -7.49 0.11 8.10
N VAL A 133 -7.07 1.21 7.47
CA VAL A 133 -7.58 1.63 6.16
C VAL A 133 -7.26 0.59 5.09
N ASP A 134 -6.04 0.07 5.07
CA ASP A 134 -5.64 -0.98 4.10
C ASP A 134 -6.44 -2.27 4.34
N MET A 135 -6.53 -2.71 5.59
CA MET A 135 -7.30 -3.92 5.96
C MET A 135 -8.77 -3.77 5.57
N MET A 136 -9.41 -2.66 5.91
CA MET A 136 -10.81 -2.39 5.58
C MET A 136 -11.03 -2.36 4.07
N TRP A 137 -10.12 -1.73 3.31
CA TRP A 137 -10.18 -1.71 1.86
C TRP A 137 -10.24 -3.12 1.27
N TYR A 138 -9.36 -4.02 1.70
CA TYR A 138 -9.33 -5.39 1.19
C TYR A 138 -10.49 -6.26 1.72
N ILE A 139 -11.01 -5.99 2.92
CA ILE A 139 -12.24 -6.62 3.44
C ILE A 139 -13.43 -6.23 2.56
N ILE A 140 -13.59 -4.94 2.25
CA ILE A 140 -14.64 -4.43 1.36
C ILE A 140 -14.50 -5.07 -0.02
N LEU A 141 -13.29 -5.11 -0.57
CA LEU A 141 -13.00 -5.75 -1.85
C LEU A 141 -13.40 -7.24 -1.86
N THR A 142 -13.11 -7.95 -0.78
CA THR A 142 -13.52 -9.36 -0.61
C THR A 142 -15.05 -9.50 -0.66
N ILE A 143 -15.79 -8.64 0.06
CA ILE A 143 -17.26 -8.64 0.06
C ILE A 143 -17.80 -8.34 -1.34
N LEU A 144 -17.30 -7.30 -2.00
CA LEU A 144 -17.73 -6.92 -3.34
C LEU A 144 -17.54 -8.04 -4.36
N VAL A 145 -16.44 -8.77 -4.27
CA VAL A 145 -16.13 -9.87 -5.19
C VAL A 145 -16.96 -11.11 -4.88
N THR A 146 -17.14 -11.45 -3.60
CA THR A 146 -17.76 -12.73 -3.19
C THR A 146 -19.28 -12.66 -3.10
N VAL A 147 -19.83 -11.54 -2.65
CA VAL A 147 -21.28 -11.37 -2.41
C VAL A 147 -21.96 -10.75 -3.62
N LEU A 148 -21.36 -9.69 -4.17
CA LEU A 148 -21.97 -8.93 -5.28
C LEU A 148 -21.48 -9.36 -6.66
N GLY A 149 -20.58 -10.33 -6.76
CA GLY A 149 -20.11 -10.85 -8.04
C GLY A 149 -19.30 -9.87 -8.89
N PHE A 150 -18.78 -8.78 -8.33
CA PHE A 150 -18.04 -7.74 -9.05
C PHE A 150 -16.66 -8.17 -9.60
N LYS A 151 -16.37 -9.48 -9.63
CA LYS A 151 -15.10 -10.00 -10.18
C LYS A 151 -14.81 -9.41 -11.55
N ASN A 152 -15.75 -9.56 -12.50
CA ASN A 152 -15.57 -9.11 -13.88
C ASN A 152 -15.44 -7.59 -13.99
N PHE A 153 -16.12 -6.85 -13.13
CA PHE A 153 -16.00 -5.40 -13.05
C PHE A 153 -14.56 -5.00 -12.70
N PHE A 154 -13.97 -5.57 -11.65
CA PHE A 154 -12.59 -5.27 -11.23
C PHE A 154 -11.58 -5.67 -12.31
N TYR A 155 -11.73 -6.83 -12.95
CA TYR A 155 -10.83 -7.25 -14.02
C TYR A 155 -10.90 -6.33 -15.24
N ARG A 156 -12.09 -5.89 -15.63
CA ARG A 156 -12.26 -4.96 -16.75
C ARG A 156 -11.76 -3.55 -16.44
N ARG A 157 -11.85 -3.11 -15.19
CA ARG A 157 -11.55 -1.75 -14.76
C ARG A 157 -10.19 -1.58 -14.08
N ILE A 158 -9.42 -2.66 -13.92
CA ILE A 158 -8.12 -2.60 -13.24
C ILE A 158 -7.17 -1.59 -13.88
N PHE A 159 -7.23 -1.44 -15.18
CA PHE A 159 -6.44 -0.47 -15.92
C PHE A 159 -6.84 0.97 -15.58
N LEU A 160 -8.13 1.24 -15.50
CA LEU A 160 -8.66 2.54 -15.09
C LEU A 160 -8.27 2.87 -13.64
N ILE A 161 -8.45 1.91 -12.73
CA ILE A 161 -8.08 2.05 -11.32
C ILE A 161 -6.58 2.38 -11.21
N ARG A 162 -5.73 1.68 -11.96
CA ARG A 162 -4.29 1.92 -11.98
C ARG A 162 -3.95 3.33 -12.47
N LYS A 163 -4.62 3.83 -13.51
CA LYS A 163 -4.43 5.20 -14.01
C LYS A 163 -4.84 6.25 -12.98
N ILE A 164 -5.98 6.06 -12.33
CA ILE A 164 -6.46 6.98 -11.28
C ILE A 164 -5.45 7.03 -10.13
N VAL A 165 -5.01 5.87 -9.63
CA VAL A 165 -3.99 5.80 -8.56
C VAL A 165 -2.66 6.44 -9.02
N GLY A 166 -2.26 6.22 -10.27
CA GLY A 166 -1.07 6.86 -10.82
C GLY A 166 -1.17 8.39 -10.86
N LEU A 167 -2.33 8.91 -11.28
CA LEU A 167 -2.59 10.35 -11.27
C LEU A 167 -2.57 10.93 -9.85
N LEU A 168 -3.16 10.24 -8.88
CA LEU A 168 -3.11 10.65 -7.48
C LEU A 168 -1.67 10.70 -6.95
N PHE A 169 -0.82 9.73 -7.29
CA PHE A 169 0.58 9.74 -6.88
C PHE A 169 1.35 10.93 -7.49
N ILE A 170 1.08 11.29 -8.75
CA ILE A 170 1.67 12.47 -9.38
C ILE A 170 1.21 13.74 -8.67
N LEU A 171 -0.09 13.89 -8.43
CA LEU A 171 -0.64 15.05 -7.74
C LEU A 171 -0.02 15.20 -6.34
N ILE A 172 0.03 14.14 -5.56
CA ILE A 172 0.64 14.15 -4.23
C ILE A 172 2.11 14.56 -4.33
N SER A 173 2.89 13.97 -5.24
CA SER A 173 4.30 14.29 -5.38
C SER A 173 4.54 15.76 -5.76
N VAL A 174 3.70 16.33 -6.61
CA VAL A 174 3.78 17.76 -6.98
C VAL A 174 3.47 18.66 -5.76
N VAL A 175 2.41 18.36 -5.03
CA VAL A 175 2.06 19.11 -3.81
C VAL A 175 3.18 19.03 -2.77
N LEU A 176 3.76 17.84 -2.56
CA LEU A 176 4.86 17.66 -1.63
C LEU A 176 6.13 18.39 -2.06
N MET A 177 6.41 18.45 -3.37
CA MET A 177 7.53 19.22 -3.91
C MET A 177 7.34 20.73 -3.67
N ILE A 178 6.15 21.26 -3.92
CA ILE A 178 5.82 22.67 -3.66
C ILE A 178 5.99 23.00 -2.17
N ASN A 179 5.56 22.13 -1.28
CA ASN A 179 5.69 22.34 0.17
C ASN A 179 7.15 22.26 0.65
N LEU A 180 8.00 21.51 -0.04
CA LEU A 180 9.42 21.42 0.29
C LEU A 180 10.19 22.69 -0.11
N LEU A 181 9.71 23.43 -1.10
CA LEU A 181 10.34 24.65 -1.63
C LEU A 181 9.91 25.94 -0.90
N LYS A 182 8.90 25.83 0.00
CA LYS A 182 8.44 26.94 0.86
C LYS A 182 9.19 26.95 2.18
#